data_c90e70fae297138773b71661c052d0d6
#
_entry.id   c90e70fae297138773b71661c052d0d6
#
_cell.length_a   1.000
_cell.length_b   1.000
_cell.length_c   1.000
_cell.angle_alpha   90.00
_cell.angle_beta   90.00
_cell.angle_gamma   90.00
#
_symmetry.space_group_name_H-M   'P 1'
#
loop_
_entity.id
_entity.type
_entity.pdbx_description
1 polymer ?
#
loop_
_entity_poly.entity_id
_entity_poly.type
_entity_poly.pdbx_seq_one_letter_code
_entity_poly.pdbx_strand_id
1 'polypeptide(L)'
;MRTAAFTMNFKMKKRILAWGAALLCSISCIDANTTLGGSFVPAAETYTFYTAEFPLEGISMQMADNMSGYSDSRITIGAIRDPEYGLTTRASAFTLVPLYLGDFEMGKNPVFQSFHFAVARDTLSVAKSDQQNILQKVRVYELASALDPEKDFDSNKAVTHLDKTISRGTPVYGGTDSLSFNFTEEFGKK
;
A
#
# COMPACT_ATOMS: atom_id res chain seq x y z
N MET A 1 -77.43 8.44 32.64
CA MET A 1 -76.13 8.09 32.10
C MET A 1 -76.01 8.69 30.70
N ARG A 2 -75.12 9.71 30.51
CA ARG A 2 -74.90 10.33 29.18
C ARG A 2 -73.69 9.64 28.59
N THR A 3 -73.86 8.90 27.53
CA THR A 3 -72.76 8.32 26.70
C THR A 3 -72.20 9.44 25.80
N ALA A 4 -71.03 9.90 26.12
CA ALA A 4 -70.29 10.85 25.27
C ALA A 4 -69.78 10.11 24.05
N ALA A 5 -70.35 10.35 22.84
CA ALA A 5 -69.86 9.84 21.58
C ALA A 5 -68.58 10.66 21.21
N PHE A 6 -67.43 10.02 21.26
CA PHE A 6 -66.18 10.66 20.88
C PHE A 6 -66.07 10.65 19.35
N THR A 7 -66.38 11.75 18.70
CA THR A 7 -66.25 11.93 17.25
C THR A 7 -64.80 12.25 16.91
N MET A 8 -64.07 11.22 16.47
CA MET A 8 -62.69 11.34 16.07
C MET A 8 -62.57 12.08 14.71
N ASN A 9 -61.79 13.14 14.68
CA ASN A 9 -61.60 14.01 13.52
C ASN A 9 -61.02 13.22 12.33
N PHE A 10 -61.55 13.46 11.11
CA PHE A 10 -61.15 12.72 9.88
C PHE A 10 -59.65 12.76 9.59
N LYS A 11 -58.95 13.82 9.92
CA LYS A 11 -57.49 13.91 9.79
C LYS A 11 -56.74 12.97 10.77
N MET A 12 -57.32 12.76 11.95
CA MET A 12 -56.75 11.85 12.95
C MET A 12 -56.94 10.41 12.57
N LYS A 13 -58.07 10.06 11.95
CA LYS A 13 -58.33 8.71 11.41
C LYS A 13 -57.34 8.31 10.33
N LYS A 14 -56.98 9.22 9.39
CA LYS A 14 -55.98 8.99 8.37
C LYS A 14 -54.56 8.78 8.95
N ARG A 15 -54.18 9.52 9.98
CA ARG A 15 -52.91 9.36 10.65
C ARG A 15 -52.81 8.02 11.38
N ILE A 16 -53.87 7.61 12.09
CA ILE A 16 -53.91 6.31 12.79
C ILE A 16 -53.84 5.18 11.79
N LEU A 17 -54.55 5.28 10.64
CA LEU A 17 -54.46 4.27 9.58
C LEU A 17 -53.06 4.16 8.96
N ALA A 18 -52.37 5.30 8.76
CA ALA A 18 -51.02 5.34 8.23
C ALA A 18 -50.02 4.69 9.20
N TRP A 19 -50.14 4.97 10.50
CA TRP A 19 -49.30 4.37 11.54
C TRP A 19 -49.59 2.87 11.70
N GLY A 20 -50.85 2.46 11.59
CA GLY A 20 -51.22 1.02 11.57
C GLY A 20 -50.63 0.28 10.39
N ALA A 21 -50.66 0.85 9.19
CA ALA A 21 -50.07 0.28 8.00
C ALA A 21 -48.52 0.18 8.11
N ALA A 22 -47.86 1.21 8.69
CA ALA A 22 -46.43 1.18 8.91
C ALA A 22 -46.01 0.11 9.92
N LEU A 23 -46.80 -0.12 10.98
CA LEU A 23 -46.54 -1.20 11.95
C LEU A 23 -46.72 -2.60 11.34
N LEU A 24 -47.66 -2.78 10.42
CA LEU A 24 -47.88 -4.06 9.73
C LEU A 24 -46.75 -4.38 8.74
N CYS A 25 -46.11 -3.37 8.15
CA CYS A 25 -44.94 -3.56 7.28
C CYS A 25 -43.68 -3.98 8.05
N SER A 26 -43.56 -3.62 9.33
CA SER A 26 -42.38 -3.97 10.14
C SER A 26 -42.39 -5.41 10.67
N ILE A 27 -43.52 -6.13 10.57
CA ILE A 27 -43.61 -7.54 11.00
C ILE A 27 -43.34 -8.51 9.86
N SER A 28 -43.06 -7.99 8.64
CA SER A 28 -42.72 -8.84 7.47
C SER A 28 -41.23 -9.18 7.41
N CYS A 29 -40.59 -9.45 8.53
CA CYS A 29 -39.42 -10.32 8.51
C CYS A 29 -39.94 -11.76 8.41
N ILE A 30 -40.13 -12.22 7.21
CA ILE A 30 -40.24 -13.65 6.95
C ILE A 30 -38.85 -14.20 7.18
N ASP A 31 -38.64 -14.84 8.33
CA ASP A 31 -37.59 -15.83 8.41
C ASP A 31 -37.84 -16.78 7.25
N ALA A 32 -36.95 -16.74 6.27
CA ALA A 32 -37.00 -17.69 5.17
C ALA A 32 -36.87 -19.07 5.82
N ASN A 33 -38.01 -19.70 6.04
CA ASN A 33 -38.04 -21.05 6.60
C ASN A 33 -37.37 -21.96 5.57
N THR A 34 -36.07 -22.21 5.80
CA THR A 34 -35.25 -23.05 4.94
C THR A 34 -35.76 -24.47 4.80
N THR A 35 -36.82 -24.80 5.57
CA THR A 35 -37.49 -26.10 5.51
C THR A 35 -38.70 -26.10 4.55
N LEU A 36 -39.09 -24.93 4.01
CA LEU A 36 -40.17 -24.88 3.04
C LEU A 36 -39.72 -25.56 1.73
N GLY A 37 -40.31 -26.70 1.41
CA GLY A 37 -39.93 -27.53 0.28
C GLY A 37 -38.97 -28.68 0.63
N GLY A 38 -38.41 -28.73 1.83
CA GLY A 38 -37.51 -29.82 2.25
C GLY A 38 -38.14 -31.20 2.24
N SER A 39 -39.51 -31.27 2.34
CA SER A 39 -40.25 -32.53 2.24
C SER A 39 -40.38 -33.04 0.80
N PHE A 40 -40.07 -32.20 -0.19
CA PHE A 40 -40.14 -32.58 -1.62
C PHE A 40 -38.79 -33.04 -2.17
N VAL A 41 -37.69 -32.81 -1.41
CA VAL A 41 -36.35 -33.24 -1.81
C VAL A 41 -36.09 -34.61 -1.19
N PRO A 42 -35.79 -35.65 -1.98
CA PRO A 42 -35.40 -36.95 -1.44
C PRO A 42 -34.23 -36.81 -0.48
N ALA A 43 -34.26 -37.54 0.64
CA ALA A 43 -33.20 -37.45 1.66
C ALA A 43 -31.79 -37.76 1.12
N ALA A 44 -31.72 -38.50 0.01
CA ALA A 44 -30.47 -38.80 -0.69
C ALA A 44 -29.89 -37.61 -1.48
N GLU A 45 -30.70 -36.57 -1.73
CA GLU A 45 -30.30 -35.38 -2.47
C GLU A 45 -30.09 -34.14 -1.55
N THR A 46 -30.27 -34.33 -0.24
CA THR A 46 -30.01 -33.27 0.75
C THR A 46 -28.55 -33.31 1.15
N TYR A 47 -27.85 -32.19 0.95
CA TYR A 47 -26.46 -32.02 1.38
C TYR A 47 -26.42 -31.28 2.72
N THR A 48 -25.74 -31.86 3.68
CA THR A 48 -25.45 -31.18 4.93
C THR A 48 -24.06 -30.54 4.84
N PHE A 49 -24.02 -29.22 4.96
CA PHE A 49 -22.75 -28.47 4.96
C PHE A 49 -22.27 -28.32 6.40
N TYR A 50 -21.02 -28.71 6.62
CA TYR A 50 -20.33 -28.47 7.87
C TYR A 50 -19.28 -27.39 7.63
N THR A 51 -19.31 -26.34 8.45
CA THR A 51 -18.26 -25.34 8.50
C THR A 51 -17.45 -25.53 9.76
N ALA A 52 -16.14 -25.50 9.64
CA ALA A 52 -15.24 -25.53 10.76
C ALA A 52 -14.24 -24.36 10.64
N GLU A 53 -14.04 -23.67 11.74
CA GLU A 53 -13.02 -22.64 11.84
C GLU A 53 -11.79 -23.23 12.52
N PHE A 54 -10.64 -23.09 11.89
CA PHE A 54 -9.38 -23.54 12.44
C PHE A 54 -8.52 -22.33 12.74
N PRO A 55 -8.07 -22.11 13.98
CA PRO A 55 -7.11 -21.08 14.28
C PRO A 55 -5.78 -21.43 13.60
N LEU A 56 -5.28 -20.50 12.78
CA LEU A 56 -3.97 -20.62 12.18
C LEU A 56 -2.96 -19.91 13.07
N GLU A 57 -2.25 -20.68 13.88
CA GLU A 57 -1.17 -20.17 14.72
C GLU A 57 0.18 -20.38 14.01
N GLY A 58 1.06 -19.39 14.14
CA GLY A 58 2.44 -19.51 13.67
C GLY A 58 2.61 -19.50 12.15
N ILE A 59 1.74 -18.79 11.40
CA ILE A 59 1.93 -18.62 9.97
C ILE A 59 3.15 -17.73 9.74
N SER A 60 4.18 -18.27 9.11
CA SER A 60 5.27 -17.49 8.54
C SER A 60 5.06 -17.37 7.04
N MET A 61 5.10 -16.14 6.52
CA MET A 61 5.14 -15.91 5.09
C MET A 61 6.58 -15.72 4.67
N GLN A 62 7.05 -16.56 3.76
CA GLN A 62 8.35 -16.41 3.14
C GLN A 62 8.16 -15.92 1.69
N MET A 63 8.97 -14.93 1.29
CA MET A 63 9.02 -14.53 -0.11
C MET A 63 9.51 -15.68 -0.97
N ALA A 64 8.92 -15.82 -2.17
CA ALA A 64 9.44 -16.74 -3.16
C ALA A 64 10.88 -16.34 -3.56
N ASP A 65 11.77 -17.32 -3.68
CA ASP A 65 13.20 -17.08 -3.94
C ASP A 65 13.48 -16.45 -5.32
N ASN A 66 12.53 -16.53 -6.23
CA ASN A 66 12.64 -16.07 -7.62
C ASN A 66 11.79 -14.83 -7.93
N MET A 67 11.40 -14.04 -6.95
CA MET A 67 10.70 -12.78 -7.21
C MET A 67 11.68 -11.74 -7.75
N SER A 68 11.50 -11.32 -9.01
CA SER A 68 12.30 -10.26 -9.61
C SER A 68 12.10 -8.94 -8.85
N GLY A 69 13.21 -8.31 -8.50
CA GLY A 69 13.27 -6.98 -7.92
C GLY A 69 13.58 -5.89 -8.94
N TYR A 70 13.71 -6.25 -10.22
CA TYR A 70 14.08 -5.31 -11.27
C TYR A 70 12.93 -4.40 -11.68
N SER A 71 13.26 -3.13 -11.90
CA SER A 71 12.38 -2.14 -12.52
C SER A 71 13.24 -1.17 -13.34
N ASP A 72 12.86 -0.93 -14.56
CA ASP A 72 13.59 -0.07 -15.50
C ASP A 72 13.35 1.45 -15.32
N SER A 73 12.30 1.82 -14.63
CA SER A 73 11.87 3.22 -14.55
C SER A 73 11.63 3.76 -13.15
N ARG A 74 11.61 2.91 -12.12
CA ARG A 74 11.21 3.32 -10.77
C ARG A 74 12.13 2.74 -9.71
N ILE A 75 12.44 3.56 -8.71
CA ILE A 75 13.11 3.12 -7.50
C ILE A 75 12.13 3.17 -6.33
N THR A 76 12.18 2.17 -5.47
CA THR A 76 11.37 2.13 -4.25
C THR A 76 12.28 2.16 -3.04
N ILE A 77 12.19 3.23 -2.25
CA ILE A 77 12.98 3.40 -1.04
C ILE A 77 12.08 3.84 0.12
N GLY A 78 12.48 3.50 1.32
CA GLY A 78 11.82 3.97 2.53
C GLY A 78 11.50 2.88 3.52
N ALA A 79 10.71 3.25 4.51
CA ALA A 79 10.26 2.35 5.57
C ALA A 79 8.79 2.66 5.92
N ILE A 80 8.01 1.61 6.10
CA ILE A 80 6.63 1.70 6.60
C ILE A 80 6.47 0.77 7.78
N ARG A 81 5.61 1.15 8.71
CA ARG A 81 5.23 0.29 9.84
C ARG A 81 3.80 -0.19 9.65
N ASP A 82 3.66 -1.48 9.60
CA ASP A 82 2.35 -2.14 9.53
C ASP A 82 2.02 -2.77 10.88
N PRO A 83 0.76 -2.67 11.37
CA PRO A 83 0.35 -3.29 12.63
C PRO A 83 0.48 -4.81 12.64
N GLU A 84 0.26 -5.46 11.51
CA GLU A 84 0.29 -6.93 11.37
C GLU A 84 1.68 -7.44 10.97
N TYR A 85 2.31 -6.77 9.98
CA TYR A 85 3.58 -7.21 9.39
C TYR A 85 4.81 -6.51 9.97
N GLY A 86 4.63 -5.55 10.89
CA GLY A 86 5.73 -4.84 11.54
C GLY A 86 6.40 -3.80 10.62
N LEU A 87 7.74 -3.67 10.75
CA LEU A 87 8.53 -2.72 9.99
C LEU A 87 8.99 -3.33 8.67
N THR A 88 8.53 -2.77 7.57
CA THR A 88 9.00 -3.10 6.23
C THR A 88 9.92 -1.98 5.72
N THR A 89 11.13 -2.34 5.29
CA THR A 89 12.11 -1.43 4.69
C THR A 89 12.37 -1.80 3.25
N ARG A 90 12.60 -0.78 2.42
CA ARG A 90 12.97 -0.94 1.00
C ARG A 90 14.21 -0.11 0.70
N ALA A 91 15.12 -0.70 -0.06
CA ALA A 91 16.28 -0.05 -0.64
C ALA A 91 16.32 -0.36 -2.14
N SER A 92 16.90 0.53 -2.91
CA SER A 92 17.06 0.35 -4.36
C SER A 92 18.50 0.60 -4.75
N ALA A 93 19.01 -0.21 -5.67
CA ALA A 93 20.29 -0.02 -6.33
C ALA A 93 20.02 0.34 -7.80
N PHE A 94 20.78 1.29 -8.34
CA PHE A 94 20.61 1.76 -9.71
C PHE A 94 21.91 2.29 -10.29
N THR A 95 21.99 2.33 -11.60
CA THR A 95 23.11 2.91 -12.34
C THR A 95 22.69 4.28 -12.87
N LEU A 96 23.56 5.28 -12.69
CA LEU A 96 23.40 6.59 -13.33
C LEU A 96 24.11 6.57 -14.67
N VAL A 97 23.40 6.92 -15.73
CA VAL A 97 23.93 7.03 -17.06
C VAL A 97 23.78 8.46 -17.54
N PRO A 98 24.83 9.09 -18.12
CA PRO A 98 24.73 10.41 -18.69
C PRO A 98 23.70 10.43 -19.83
N LEU A 99 22.85 11.43 -19.88
CA LEU A 99 21.88 11.59 -20.97
C LEU A 99 22.58 11.89 -22.32
N TYR A 100 23.75 12.52 -22.24
CA TYR A 100 24.56 12.86 -23.41
C TYR A 100 25.72 11.88 -23.51
N LEU A 101 25.75 11.10 -24.58
CA LEU A 101 26.76 10.06 -24.83
C LEU A 101 27.88 10.51 -25.81
N GLY A 102 27.93 11.80 -26.18
CA GLY A 102 29.01 12.36 -27.01
C GLY A 102 30.27 12.64 -26.21
N ASP A 103 31.36 12.95 -26.93
CA ASP A 103 32.62 13.38 -26.32
C ASP A 103 32.38 14.68 -25.54
N PHE A 104 32.54 14.60 -24.23
CA PHE A 104 32.35 15.72 -23.33
C PHE A 104 33.69 16.29 -22.92
N GLU A 105 34.09 17.39 -23.56
CA GLU A 105 35.34 18.09 -23.22
C GLU A 105 35.08 19.10 -22.07
N MET A 106 35.63 18.83 -20.93
CA MET A 106 35.53 19.73 -19.76
C MET A 106 36.52 20.89 -19.81
N GLY A 107 37.26 21.04 -20.91
CA GLY A 107 38.30 22.07 -21.07
C GLY A 107 39.59 21.75 -20.30
N LYS A 108 40.47 22.75 -20.18
CA LYS A 108 41.75 22.62 -19.46
C LYS A 108 41.55 22.88 -17.97
N ASN A 109 42.01 21.95 -17.11
CA ASN A 109 41.94 22.05 -15.64
C ASN A 109 40.51 22.24 -15.10
N PRO A 110 39.58 21.28 -15.33
CA PRO A 110 38.24 21.40 -14.81
C PRO A 110 38.23 21.41 -13.28
N VAL A 111 37.43 22.28 -12.69
CA VAL A 111 37.21 22.38 -11.26
C VAL A 111 35.84 21.86 -10.93
N PHE A 112 35.78 20.81 -10.10
CA PHE A 112 34.51 20.28 -9.63
C PHE A 112 33.77 21.33 -8.80
N GLN A 113 32.52 21.58 -9.14
CA GLN A 113 31.64 22.50 -8.41
C GLN A 113 30.68 21.73 -7.49
N SER A 114 29.81 20.95 -8.08
CA SER A 114 28.84 20.13 -7.35
C SER A 114 28.27 19.04 -8.24
N PHE A 115 27.83 17.96 -7.60
CA PHE A 115 27.01 16.95 -8.24
C PHE A 115 25.71 16.85 -7.43
N HIS A 116 24.61 17.28 -8.05
CA HIS A 116 23.29 17.32 -7.43
C HIS A 116 22.46 16.17 -7.96
N PHE A 117 21.80 15.47 -7.02
CA PHE A 117 20.84 14.42 -7.32
C PHE A 117 19.44 14.86 -6.91
N ALA A 118 18.47 14.66 -7.78
CA ALA A 118 17.07 14.92 -7.50
C ALA A 118 16.19 13.86 -8.17
N VAL A 119 15.21 13.36 -7.43
CA VAL A 119 14.19 12.44 -7.93
C VAL A 119 12.82 12.92 -7.51
N ALA A 120 11.86 12.83 -8.42
CA ALA A 120 10.48 13.14 -8.14
C ALA A 120 9.77 11.92 -7.52
N ARG A 121 8.83 12.18 -6.64
CA ARG A 121 7.96 11.16 -6.10
C ARG A 121 6.97 10.68 -7.16
N ASP A 122 6.83 9.37 -7.31
CA ASP A 122 5.76 8.79 -8.09
C ASP A 122 4.43 8.85 -7.32
N THR A 123 3.39 9.34 -7.97
CA THR A 123 2.03 9.44 -7.39
C THR A 123 1.32 8.10 -7.25
N LEU A 124 1.79 7.05 -7.94
CA LEU A 124 1.20 5.72 -7.90
C LEU A 124 1.67 4.88 -6.70
N SER A 125 2.77 5.26 -6.07
CA SER A 125 3.41 4.50 -4.97
C SER A 125 3.08 5.09 -3.61
N VAL A 126 1.86 5.47 -3.35
CA VAL A 126 1.52 6.03 -2.04
C VAL A 126 1.43 4.90 -1.02
N ALA A 127 2.39 4.85 -0.10
CA ALA A 127 2.22 4.20 1.18
C ALA A 127 0.97 4.73 1.90
N LYS A 128 0.56 4.08 2.97
CA LYS A 128 -0.58 4.50 3.81
C LYS A 128 -0.55 6.02 4.03
N SER A 129 -1.66 6.69 3.79
CA SER A 129 -1.77 8.15 3.83
C SER A 129 -1.35 8.76 5.18
N ASP A 130 -1.50 8.02 6.27
CA ASP A 130 -1.10 8.39 7.63
C ASP A 130 0.43 8.38 7.85
N GLN A 131 1.18 7.70 6.98
CA GLN A 131 2.64 7.56 7.09
C GLN A 131 3.42 8.38 6.05
N GLN A 132 2.75 9.00 5.08
CA GLN A 132 3.45 9.71 3.99
C GLN A 132 4.28 10.92 4.44
N ASN A 133 3.95 11.51 5.59
CA ASN A 133 4.65 12.68 6.14
C ASN A 133 5.67 12.33 7.24
N ILE A 134 5.95 11.05 7.47
CA ILE A 134 6.96 10.64 8.43
C ILE A 134 8.34 10.94 7.86
N LEU A 135 9.15 11.67 8.64
CA LEU A 135 10.53 11.97 8.26
C LEU A 135 11.35 10.69 8.15
N GLN A 136 11.94 10.47 6.98
CA GLN A 136 12.78 9.31 6.71
C GLN A 136 14.20 9.73 6.35
N LYS A 137 15.17 9.21 7.07
CA LYS A 137 16.59 9.40 6.76
C LYS A 137 16.99 8.44 5.65
N VAL A 138 17.51 8.98 4.56
CA VAL A 138 18.00 8.21 3.42
C VAL A 138 19.51 8.11 3.51
N ARG A 139 20.06 6.93 3.30
CA ARG A 139 21.50 6.70 3.20
C ARG A 139 21.84 6.27 1.79
N VAL A 140 22.88 6.86 1.24
CA VAL A 140 23.29 6.63 -0.15
C VAL A 140 24.73 6.11 -0.15
N TYR A 141 24.94 4.99 -0.81
CA TYR A 141 26.22 4.29 -0.86
C TYR A 141 26.61 4.04 -2.31
N GLU A 142 27.89 3.96 -2.56
CA GLU A 142 28.44 3.50 -3.83
C GLU A 142 28.38 1.97 -3.86
N LEU A 143 27.98 1.39 -4.98
CA LEU A 143 27.99 -0.07 -5.15
C LEU A 143 29.43 -0.58 -5.20
N ALA A 144 29.65 -1.75 -4.62
CA ALA A 144 30.97 -2.39 -4.65
C ALA A 144 31.33 -2.94 -6.06
N SER A 145 30.32 -3.20 -6.88
CA SER A 145 30.47 -3.62 -8.27
C SER A 145 29.34 -3.03 -9.11
N ALA A 146 29.57 -2.85 -10.40
CA ALA A 146 28.54 -2.44 -11.34
C ALA A 146 27.39 -3.45 -11.36
N LEU A 147 26.17 -2.96 -11.54
CA LEU A 147 25.02 -3.81 -11.81
C LEU A 147 25.16 -4.40 -13.23
N ASP A 148 24.97 -5.69 -13.34
CA ASP A 148 24.96 -6.37 -14.60
C ASP A 148 23.52 -6.36 -15.17
N PRO A 149 23.28 -5.68 -16.30
CA PRO A 149 21.93 -5.56 -16.86
C PRO A 149 21.36 -6.89 -17.39
N GLU A 150 22.22 -7.89 -17.58
CA GLU A 150 21.81 -9.22 -18.05
C GLU A 150 21.47 -10.18 -16.91
N LYS A 151 21.71 -9.79 -15.67
CA LYS A 151 21.41 -10.61 -14.51
C LYS A 151 20.05 -10.25 -13.91
N ASP A 152 19.28 -11.28 -13.62
CA ASP A 152 18.10 -11.16 -12.79
C ASP A 152 18.49 -10.83 -11.34
N PHE A 153 17.85 -9.82 -10.79
CA PHE A 153 17.99 -9.43 -9.39
C PHE A 153 16.76 -9.86 -8.61
N ASP A 154 16.98 -10.77 -7.66
CA ASP A 154 15.91 -11.17 -6.75
C ASP A 154 15.64 -10.07 -5.73
N SER A 155 14.38 -9.83 -5.46
CA SER A 155 13.94 -8.76 -4.54
C SER A 155 14.33 -8.99 -3.08
N ASN A 156 14.74 -10.21 -2.72
CA ASN A 156 15.16 -10.60 -1.37
C ASN A 156 16.70 -10.59 -1.19
N LYS A 157 17.47 -10.35 -2.26
CA LYS A 157 18.94 -10.30 -2.20
C LYS A 157 19.44 -8.86 -2.04
N ALA A 158 20.28 -8.65 -1.04
CA ALA A 158 20.96 -7.37 -0.88
C ALA A 158 22.08 -7.22 -1.90
N VAL A 159 22.17 -6.02 -2.50
CA VAL A 159 23.28 -5.67 -3.38
C VAL A 159 24.45 -5.17 -2.52
N THR A 160 25.67 -5.62 -2.85
CA THR A 160 26.88 -5.24 -2.09
C THR A 160 27.26 -3.78 -2.37
N HIS A 161 27.51 -3.03 -1.31
CA HIS A 161 27.90 -1.62 -1.38
C HIS A 161 29.11 -1.35 -0.49
N LEU A 162 29.75 -0.21 -0.71
CA LEU A 162 30.82 0.30 0.17
C LEU A 162 30.22 0.89 1.44
N ASP A 163 30.96 0.86 2.55
CA ASP A 163 30.45 1.30 3.86
C ASP A 163 30.33 2.82 4.00
N LYS A 164 31.04 3.58 3.17
CA LYS A 164 31.06 5.04 3.23
C LYS A 164 29.89 5.64 2.46
N THR A 165 29.13 6.51 3.12
CA THR A 165 28.06 7.27 2.45
C THR A 165 28.64 8.28 1.46
N ILE A 166 28.03 8.38 0.30
CA ILE A 166 28.43 9.28 -0.77
C ILE A 166 27.59 10.56 -0.84
N SER A 167 26.55 10.69 -0.03
CA SER A 167 25.77 11.93 0.10
C SER A 167 26.42 12.90 1.06
N ARG A 168 26.35 14.20 0.77
CA ARG A 168 26.79 15.28 1.66
C ARG A 168 25.77 15.43 2.80
N GLY A 169 26.09 14.93 3.96
CA GLY A 169 25.17 14.79 5.09
C GLY A 169 24.23 13.61 4.94
N THR A 170 23.17 13.61 5.70
CA THR A 170 22.12 12.58 5.63
C THR A 170 20.85 13.20 5.04
N PRO A 171 20.51 12.90 3.80
CA PRO A 171 19.25 13.36 3.21
C PRO A 171 18.05 12.91 4.02
N VAL A 172 17.07 13.79 4.15
CA VAL A 172 15.82 13.50 4.86
C VAL A 172 14.65 13.74 3.91
N TYR A 173 13.82 12.74 3.77
CA TYR A 173 12.55 12.84 3.05
C TYR A 173 11.42 13.10 4.04
N GLY A 174 10.61 14.11 3.80
CA GLY A 174 9.50 14.53 4.68
C GLY A 174 8.14 14.54 4.00
N GLY A 175 7.91 13.67 3.01
CA GLY A 175 6.62 13.60 2.30
C GLY A 175 6.47 14.64 1.18
N THR A 176 7.53 15.34 0.81
CA THR A 176 7.56 16.30 -0.29
C THR A 176 7.47 15.61 -1.67
N ASP A 177 7.27 16.40 -2.73
CA ASP A 177 7.17 15.85 -4.08
C ASP A 177 8.51 15.38 -4.67
N SER A 178 9.61 15.68 -4.00
CA SER A 178 10.94 15.28 -4.45
C SER A 178 11.89 15.00 -3.29
N LEU A 179 12.88 14.14 -3.55
CA LEU A 179 14.05 13.97 -2.71
C LEU A 179 15.26 14.51 -3.46
N SER A 180 16.01 15.40 -2.84
CA SER A 180 17.24 15.94 -3.43
C SER A 180 18.36 16.06 -2.42
N PHE A 181 19.61 15.92 -2.90
CA PHE A 181 20.82 16.08 -2.11
C PHE A 181 22.05 16.29 -3.01
N ASN A 182 23.13 16.74 -2.43
CA ASN A 182 24.41 16.80 -3.13
C ASN A 182 25.28 15.59 -2.75
N PHE A 183 26.03 15.09 -3.72
CA PHE A 183 27.08 14.13 -3.45
C PHE A 183 28.29 14.78 -2.76
N THR A 184 29.11 13.95 -2.14
CA THR A 184 30.41 14.38 -1.60
C THR A 184 31.34 14.78 -2.73
N GLU A 185 32.27 15.70 -2.46
CA GLU A 185 33.28 16.11 -3.45
C GLU A 185 34.16 14.96 -3.92
N GLU A 186 34.48 14.04 -3.01
CA GLU A 186 35.25 12.84 -3.32
C GLU A 186 34.57 11.96 -4.36
N PHE A 187 33.25 11.73 -4.21
CA PHE A 187 32.47 10.95 -5.17
C PHE A 187 32.26 11.71 -6.49
N GLY A 188 32.01 13.02 -6.42
CA GLY A 188 31.77 13.83 -7.62
C GLY A 188 32.99 14.06 -8.50
N LYS A 189 34.20 13.82 -7.99
CA LYS A 189 35.47 13.93 -8.76
C LYS A 189 35.92 12.61 -9.40
N LYS A 190 35.23 11.51 -9.14
CA LYS A 190 35.51 10.22 -9.79
C LYS A 190 35.05 10.23 -11.25
#